data_bc39c31b103dafc50fc08d1a128fc9b1
#
_entry.id   bc39c31b103dafc50fc08d1a128fc9b1
#
_cell.length_a   1.000
_cell.length_b   1.000
_cell.length_c   1.000
_cell.angle_alpha   90.00
_cell.angle_beta   90.00
_cell.angle_gamma   90.00
#
_symmetry.space_group_name_H-M   'P 1'
#
loop_
_entity.id
_entity.type
_entity.pdbx_description
1 polymer ?
#
loop_
_entity_poly.entity_id
_entity_poly.type
_entity_poly.pdbx_seq_one_letter_code
_entity_poly.pdbx_strand_id
1 'polypeptide(L)'
;KKHTHIIEPAYEVPDLLMSAVSAAIDRLASGEPLQYVIGKANFYGRDFNVNPAVLIPRPETEILCRLAITYGASHVHDGRGLRVLDLCTGSGCIAWTMALECPGSEVTAADISDDALNVASSQDLRDELSGIGGNAPEFIKADILADIPSCLGTYDIVLSNPPYVMD
;
A
#
# COMPACT_ATOMS: atom_id res chain seq x y z
N LYS A 1 -11.21 10.52 -18.71
CA LYS A 1 -10.08 11.49 -18.87
C LYS A 1 -10.26 12.60 -17.85
N LYS A 2 -9.18 13.04 -17.16
CA LYS A 2 -9.26 14.05 -16.04
C LYS A 2 -9.87 15.42 -16.41
N HIS A 3 -10.01 15.75 -17.68
CA HIS A 3 -10.45 17.09 -18.14
C HIS A 3 -11.51 17.02 -19.23
N THR A 4 -12.26 15.93 -19.36
CA THR A 4 -13.29 15.77 -20.42
C THR A 4 -14.31 16.92 -20.39
N HIS A 5 -14.78 17.34 -19.23
CA HIS A 5 -15.73 18.43 -19.05
C HIS A 5 -15.21 19.80 -19.53
N ILE A 6 -13.88 20.00 -19.62
CA ILE A 6 -13.26 21.22 -20.14
C ILE A 6 -13.07 21.12 -21.66
N ILE A 7 -12.68 19.93 -22.13
CA ILE A 7 -12.36 19.70 -23.56
C ILE A 7 -13.62 19.45 -24.38
N GLU A 8 -14.62 18.79 -23.77
CA GLU A 8 -15.87 18.39 -24.40
C GLU A 8 -17.06 18.78 -23.48
N PRO A 9 -17.41 20.08 -23.38
CA PRO A 9 -18.47 20.54 -22.46
C PRO A 9 -19.86 19.97 -22.77
N ALA A 10 -20.07 19.49 -24.00
CA ALA A 10 -21.32 18.84 -24.43
C ALA A 10 -21.29 17.31 -24.32
N TYR A 11 -20.24 16.73 -23.66
CA TYR A 11 -20.16 15.29 -23.48
C TYR A 11 -21.29 14.80 -22.58
N GLU A 12 -22.19 13.98 -23.13
CA GLU A 12 -23.25 13.32 -22.39
C GLU A 12 -22.69 12.11 -21.66
N VAL A 13 -22.84 12.09 -20.35
CA VAL A 13 -22.40 10.96 -19.50
C VAL A 13 -23.36 9.79 -19.73
N PRO A 14 -22.87 8.61 -20.12
CA PRO A 14 -23.73 7.43 -20.29
C PRO A 14 -24.51 7.10 -19.02
N ASP A 15 -25.75 6.62 -19.14
CA ASP A 15 -26.63 6.31 -18.01
C ASP A 15 -25.98 5.36 -16.99
N LEU A 16 -25.19 4.38 -17.46
CA LEU A 16 -24.46 3.46 -16.59
C LEU A 16 -23.46 4.21 -15.68
N LEU A 17 -22.77 5.22 -16.21
CA LEU A 17 -21.86 6.05 -15.44
C LEU A 17 -22.61 6.99 -14.49
N MET A 18 -23.77 7.49 -14.91
CA MET A 18 -24.63 8.31 -14.04
C MET A 18 -25.13 7.51 -12.84
N SER A 19 -25.53 6.25 -13.03
CA SER A 19 -25.92 5.37 -11.94
C SER A 19 -24.77 5.10 -10.96
N ALA A 20 -23.56 4.86 -11.46
CA ALA A 20 -22.38 4.66 -10.64
C ALA A 20 -22.01 5.93 -9.85
N VAL A 21 -22.10 7.10 -10.49
CA VAL A 21 -21.85 8.40 -9.84
C VAL A 21 -22.89 8.66 -8.76
N SER A 22 -24.18 8.41 -9.01
CA SER A 22 -25.22 8.56 -7.99
C SER A 22 -24.95 7.67 -6.78
N ALA A 23 -24.66 6.39 -6.99
CA ALA A 23 -24.31 5.47 -5.90
C ALA A 23 -23.08 5.92 -5.11
N ALA A 24 -22.06 6.46 -5.81
CA ALA A 24 -20.87 7.02 -5.14
C ALA A 24 -21.22 8.26 -4.29
N ILE A 25 -22.09 9.12 -4.79
CA ILE A 25 -22.56 10.30 -4.04
C ILE A 25 -23.32 9.87 -2.78
N ASP A 26 -24.20 8.85 -2.86
CA ASP A 26 -24.96 8.35 -1.73
C ASP A 26 -24.01 7.78 -0.64
N ARG A 27 -22.97 7.04 -1.04
CA ARG A 27 -21.93 6.55 -0.13
C ARG A 27 -21.16 7.70 0.56
N LEU A 28 -20.75 8.70 -0.20
CA LEU A 28 -20.09 9.90 0.35
C LEU A 28 -21.01 10.67 1.30
N ALA A 29 -22.28 10.83 0.95
CA ALA A 29 -23.26 11.51 1.79
C ALA A 29 -23.52 10.76 3.11
N SER A 30 -23.35 9.43 3.14
CA SER A 30 -23.39 8.63 4.37
C SER A 30 -22.15 8.73 5.25
N GLY A 31 -21.12 9.49 4.82
CA GLY A 31 -19.87 9.68 5.55
C GLY A 31 -18.76 8.68 5.21
N GLU A 32 -18.95 7.85 4.18
CA GLU A 32 -17.90 6.93 3.74
C GLU A 32 -16.71 7.71 3.14
N PRO A 33 -15.45 7.40 3.52
CA PRO A 33 -14.27 8.06 2.98
C PRO A 33 -14.19 7.93 1.44
N LEU A 34 -13.81 9.03 0.77
CA LEU A 34 -13.69 9.07 -0.69
C LEU A 34 -12.82 7.95 -1.25
N GLN A 35 -11.72 7.63 -0.57
CA GLN A 35 -10.78 6.59 -0.99
C GLN A 35 -11.44 5.21 -1.04
N TYR A 36 -12.32 4.89 -0.09
CA TYR A 36 -13.07 3.63 -0.12
C TYR A 36 -14.16 3.65 -1.21
N VAL A 37 -14.78 4.79 -1.45
CA VAL A 37 -15.74 4.94 -2.55
C VAL A 37 -15.09 4.72 -3.91
N ILE A 38 -13.89 5.28 -4.11
CA ILE A 38 -13.09 5.13 -5.35
C ILE A 38 -12.38 3.77 -5.40
N GLY A 39 -12.12 3.15 -4.24
CA GLY A 39 -11.32 1.94 -4.09
C GLY A 39 -9.82 2.16 -4.22
N LYS A 40 -9.36 3.42 -4.20
CA LYS A 40 -7.94 3.77 -4.36
C LYS A 40 -7.51 4.91 -3.46
N ALA A 41 -6.25 4.84 -3.00
CA ALA A 41 -5.57 5.90 -2.28
C ALA A 41 -4.18 6.11 -2.86
N ASN A 42 -3.77 7.38 -3.01
CA ASN A 42 -2.40 7.69 -3.44
C ASN A 42 -1.45 7.59 -2.25
N PHE A 43 -0.29 6.96 -2.48
CA PHE A 43 0.80 6.87 -1.52
C PHE A 43 2.13 6.77 -2.27
N TYR A 44 3.08 7.59 -1.92
CA TYR A 44 4.42 7.66 -2.52
C TYR A 44 4.39 7.78 -4.05
N GLY A 45 3.42 8.55 -4.57
CA GLY A 45 3.22 8.79 -6.00
C GLY A 45 2.51 7.67 -6.77
N ARG A 46 2.05 6.60 -6.10
CA ARG A 46 1.35 5.45 -6.69
C ARG A 46 -0.06 5.30 -6.14
N ASP A 47 -0.94 4.71 -6.92
CA ASP A 47 -2.32 4.44 -6.51
C ASP A 47 -2.42 3.00 -5.96
N PHE A 48 -2.74 2.88 -4.67
CA PHE A 48 -2.97 1.63 -3.98
C PHE A 48 -4.46 1.30 -3.91
N ASN A 49 -4.84 0.06 -4.15
CA ASN A 49 -6.18 -0.43 -3.89
C ASN A 49 -6.46 -0.42 -2.38
N VAL A 50 -7.61 0.11 -1.99
CA VAL A 50 -8.04 0.17 -0.60
C VAL A 50 -9.53 -0.15 -0.48
N ASN A 51 -9.91 -0.74 0.63
CA ASN A 51 -11.29 -0.99 1.04
C ASN A 51 -11.38 -0.90 2.56
N PRO A 52 -12.57 -1.05 3.17
CA PRO A 52 -12.73 -0.96 4.63
C PRO A 52 -11.94 -1.99 5.47
N ALA A 53 -11.32 -3.00 4.86
CA ALA A 53 -10.47 -3.96 5.57
C ALA A 53 -9.08 -3.40 5.91
N VAL A 54 -8.67 -2.27 5.33
CA VAL A 54 -7.35 -1.68 5.52
C VAL A 54 -7.43 -0.19 5.83
N LEU A 55 -6.46 0.31 6.61
CA LEU A 55 -6.33 1.75 6.83
C LEU A 55 -5.98 2.43 5.49
N ILE A 56 -6.64 3.55 5.20
CA ILE A 56 -6.26 4.43 4.09
C ILE A 56 -4.85 4.94 4.35
N PRO A 57 -3.88 4.70 3.45
CA PRO A 57 -2.51 5.19 3.59
C PRO A 57 -2.46 6.68 3.94
N ARG A 58 -1.62 7.04 4.91
CA ARG A 58 -1.47 8.42 5.39
C ARG A 58 -0.19 9.04 4.85
N PRO A 59 -0.22 10.34 4.47
CA PRO A 59 0.97 11.04 3.96
C PRO A 59 2.15 11.02 4.94
N GLU A 60 1.88 11.01 6.24
CA GLU A 60 2.92 10.95 7.28
C GLU A 60 3.72 9.64 7.23
N THR A 61 3.09 8.55 6.77
CA THR A 61 3.74 7.25 6.61
C THR A 61 4.75 7.25 5.46
N GLU A 62 4.64 8.17 4.49
CA GLU A 62 5.67 8.36 3.45
C GLU A 62 7.02 8.81 4.03
N ILE A 63 6.98 9.55 5.15
CA ILE A 63 8.19 9.97 5.86
C ILE A 63 8.95 8.74 6.38
N LEU A 64 8.21 7.76 6.92
CA LEU A 64 8.79 6.50 7.39
C LEU A 64 9.50 5.76 6.25
N CYS A 65 8.85 5.61 5.10
CA CYS A 65 9.46 5.00 3.91
C CYS A 65 10.71 5.76 3.47
N ARG A 66 10.66 7.08 3.40
CA ARG A 66 11.81 7.91 2.99
C ARG A 66 13.01 7.75 3.92
N LEU A 67 12.79 7.71 5.23
CA LEU A 67 13.84 7.46 6.21
C LEU A 67 14.46 6.08 6.02
N ALA A 68 13.63 5.05 5.83
CA ALA A 68 14.08 3.68 5.60
C ALA A 68 14.91 3.54 4.31
N ILE A 69 14.46 4.13 3.21
CA ILE A 69 15.18 4.15 1.92
C ILE A 69 16.55 4.84 2.09
N THR A 70 16.57 6.00 2.74
CA THR A 70 17.82 6.75 2.99
C THR A 70 18.79 5.96 3.86
N TYR A 71 18.28 5.31 4.90
CA TYR A 71 19.08 4.45 5.78
C TYR A 71 19.68 3.28 4.99
N GLY A 72 18.84 2.58 4.21
CA GLY A 72 19.27 1.44 3.39
C GLY A 72 20.37 1.81 2.40
N ALA A 73 20.22 2.93 1.71
CA ALA A 73 21.22 3.41 0.74
C ALA A 73 22.60 3.70 1.39
N SER A 74 22.63 4.01 2.68
CA SER A 74 23.87 4.36 3.41
C SER A 74 24.48 3.22 4.21
N HIS A 75 23.77 2.11 4.46
CA HIS A 75 24.21 1.06 5.39
C HIS A 75 24.36 -0.32 4.77
N VAL A 76 23.89 -0.53 3.52
CA VAL A 76 24.05 -1.80 2.81
C VAL A 76 25.07 -1.62 1.70
N HIS A 77 26.29 -2.12 1.93
CA HIS A 77 27.46 -1.90 1.06
C HIS A 77 28.06 -3.18 0.48
N ASP A 78 27.56 -4.34 0.86
CA ASP A 78 28.12 -5.64 0.48
C ASP A 78 27.52 -6.24 -0.80
N GLY A 79 26.71 -5.45 -1.51
CA GLY A 79 26.07 -5.88 -2.77
C GLY A 79 24.86 -6.81 -2.58
N ARG A 80 24.49 -7.15 -1.35
CA ARG A 80 23.21 -7.81 -1.07
C ARG A 80 22.07 -6.80 -1.03
N GLY A 81 20.87 -7.24 -1.33
CA GLY A 81 19.66 -6.45 -1.13
C GLY A 81 19.35 -6.22 0.36
N LEU A 82 18.55 -5.19 0.63
CA LEU A 82 17.99 -4.95 1.94
C LEU A 82 17.00 -6.06 2.32
N ARG A 83 17.03 -6.50 3.57
CA ARG A 83 15.98 -7.34 4.16
C ARG A 83 15.07 -6.44 5.01
N VAL A 84 13.83 -6.27 4.56
CA VAL A 84 12.85 -5.36 5.16
C VAL A 84 11.68 -6.16 5.71
N LEU A 85 11.26 -5.86 6.93
CA LEU A 85 10.03 -6.37 7.53
C LEU A 85 9.04 -5.23 7.73
N ASP A 86 7.85 -5.34 7.14
CA ASP A 86 6.73 -4.44 7.34
C ASP A 86 5.68 -5.12 8.22
N LEU A 87 5.49 -4.62 9.44
CA LEU A 87 4.53 -5.15 10.40
C LEU A 87 3.23 -4.34 10.40
N CYS A 88 2.08 -5.02 10.47
CA CYS A 88 0.76 -4.43 10.31
C CYS A 88 0.63 -3.75 8.93
N THR A 89 0.93 -4.52 7.89
CA THR A 89 1.12 -4.01 6.53
C THR A 89 -0.15 -3.37 5.93
N GLY A 90 -1.34 -3.75 6.38
CA GLY A 90 -2.61 -3.22 5.92
C GLY A 90 -2.76 -3.33 4.39
N SER A 91 -2.77 -2.21 3.68
CA SER A 91 -2.85 -2.18 2.21
C SER A 91 -1.56 -2.61 1.49
N GLY A 92 -0.48 -2.88 2.23
CA GLY A 92 0.83 -3.18 1.65
C GLY A 92 1.60 -1.95 1.16
N CYS A 93 1.13 -0.73 1.43
CA CYS A 93 1.71 0.49 0.86
C CYS A 93 3.18 0.70 1.26
N ILE A 94 3.57 0.36 2.50
CA ILE A 94 4.97 0.41 2.94
C ILE A 94 5.78 -0.67 2.21
N ALA A 95 5.32 -1.93 2.26
CA ALA A 95 6.02 -3.07 1.68
C ALA A 95 6.29 -2.89 0.17
N TRP A 96 5.26 -2.53 -0.60
CA TRP A 96 5.41 -2.27 -2.03
C TRP A 96 6.31 -1.08 -2.33
N THR A 97 6.21 0.00 -1.52
CA THR A 97 7.10 1.16 -1.68
C THR A 97 8.55 0.76 -1.46
N MET A 98 8.85 -0.01 -0.42
CA MET A 98 10.21 -0.48 -0.16
C MET A 98 10.74 -1.38 -1.28
N ALA A 99 9.92 -2.28 -1.83
CA ALA A 99 10.30 -3.14 -2.95
C ALA A 99 10.59 -2.34 -4.23
N LEU A 100 9.82 -1.28 -4.49
CA LEU A 100 9.95 -0.45 -5.69
C LEU A 100 11.09 0.58 -5.59
N GLU A 101 11.29 1.17 -4.42
CA GLU A 101 12.31 2.20 -4.20
C GLU A 101 13.70 1.62 -3.85
N CYS A 102 13.77 0.34 -3.43
CA CYS A 102 15.00 -0.35 -3.10
C CYS A 102 15.14 -1.63 -3.95
N PRO A 103 15.45 -1.52 -5.26
CA PRO A 103 15.58 -2.69 -6.14
C PRO A 103 16.57 -3.72 -5.56
N GLY A 104 16.20 -5.00 -5.65
CA GLY A 104 16.99 -6.10 -5.07
C GLY A 104 16.74 -6.35 -3.58
N SER A 105 15.87 -5.58 -2.91
CA SER A 105 15.47 -5.86 -1.54
C SER A 105 14.60 -7.12 -1.45
N GLU A 106 14.67 -7.78 -0.29
CA GLU A 106 13.77 -8.84 0.14
C GLU A 106 12.80 -8.24 1.17
N VAL A 107 11.53 -8.08 0.80
CA VAL A 107 10.52 -7.46 1.65
C VAL A 107 9.54 -8.52 2.13
N THR A 108 9.43 -8.69 3.44
CA THR A 108 8.39 -9.49 4.08
C THR A 108 7.37 -8.56 4.72
N ALA A 109 6.10 -8.79 4.49
CA ALA A 109 5.00 -7.98 4.99
C ALA A 109 4.02 -8.85 5.79
N ALA A 110 3.80 -8.49 7.04
CA ALA A 110 3.00 -9.26 7.98
C ALA A 110 1.74 -8.50 8.40
N ASP A 111 0.63 -9.21 8.49
CA ASP A 111 -0.61 -8.73 9.09
C ASP A 111 -1.34 -9.88 9.78
N ILE A 112 -2.15 -9.57 10.78
CA ILE A 112 -3.03 -10.55 11.44
C ILE A 112 -4.29 -10.83 10.62
N SER A 113 -4.71 -9.87 9.79
CA SER A 113 -5.94 -9.90 9.00
C SER A 113 -5.72 -10.53 7.63
N ASP A 114 -6.41 -11.64 7.35
CA ASP A 114 -6.43 -12.24 6.01
C ASP A 114 -6.99 -11.27 4.96
N ASP A 115 -7.98 -10.46 5.32
CA ASP A 115 -8.59 -9.48 4.41
C ASP A 115 -7.58 -8.37 4.05
N ALA A 116 -6.77 -7.92 5.01
CA ALA A 116 -5.70 -6.96 4.74
C ALA A 116 -4.63 -7.57 3.81
N LEU A 117 -4.21 -8.80 4.07
CA LEU A 117 -3.24 -9.52 3.22
C LEU A 117 -3.77 -9.73 1.80
N ASN A 118 -5.08 -10.00 1.64
CA ASN A 118 -5.72 -10.09 0.33
C ASN A 118 -5.65 -8.75 -0.42
N VAL A 119 -5.89 -7.63 0.26
CA VAL A 119 -5.74 -6.30 -0.34
C VAL A 119 -4.28 -6.04 -0.72
N ALA A 120 -3.36 -6.27 0.20
CA ALA A 120 -1.92 -6.02 0.00
C ALA A 120 -1.33 -6.84 -1.17
N SER A 121 -1.70 -8.11 -1.28
CA SER A 121 -1.21 -9.01 -2.35
C SER A 121 -1.85 -8.72 -3.71
N SER A 122 -3.02 -8.07 -3.74
CA SER A 122 -3.78 -7.73 -4.97
C SER A 122 -3.35 -6.41 -5.62
N GLN A 123 -2.31 -5.74 -5.12
CA GLN A 123 -1.85 -4.50 -5.72
C GLN A 123 -1.29 -4.71 -7.13
N ASP A 124 -1.66 -3.80 -8.05
CA ASP A 124 -1.27 -3.87 -9.47
C ASP A 124 0.04 -3.10 -9.72
N LEU A 125 1.12 -3.59 -9.09
CA LEU A 125 2.45 -2.96 -9.13
C LEU A 125 3.55 -3.90 -9.64
N ARG A 126 3.18 -5.12 -10.04
CA ARG A 126 4.15 -6.15 -10.48
C ARG A 126 4.86 -5.79 -11.78
N ASP A 127 4.18 -5.13 -12.70
CA ASP A 127 4.78 -4.72 -13.99
C ASP A 127 5.82 -3.62 -13.76
N GLU A 128 5.53 -2.63 -12.91
CA GLU A 128 6.49 -1.60 -12.53
C GLU A 128 7.72 -2.22 -11.87
N LEU A 129 7.50 -3.14 -10.94
CA LEU A 129 8.56 -3.84 -10.22
C LEU A 129 9.44 -4.67 -11.16
N SER A 130 8.84 -5.38 -12.11
CA SER A 130 9.56 -6.16 -13.12
C SER A 130 10.45 -5.28 -14.00
N GLY A 131 9.99 -4.06 -14.31
CA GLY A 131 10.74 -3.08 -15.10
C GLY A 131 12.05 -2.62 -14.45
N ILE A 132 12.15 -2.73 -13.12
CA ILE A 132 13.36 -2.35 -12.36
C ILE A 132 14.14 -3.56 -11.84
N GLY A 133 13.73 -4.79 -12.17
CA GLY A 133 14.36 -6.03 -11.69
C GLY A 133 14.18 -6.28 -10.19
N GLY A 134 13.08 -5.78 -9.61
CA GLY A 134 12.74 -5.92 -8.21
C GLY A 134 11.98 -7.23 -7.90
N ASN A 135 11.92 -7.58 -6.62
CA ASN A 135 11.16 -8.71 -6.11
C ASN A 135 9.86 -8.24 -5.46
N ALA A 136 8.75 -8.93 -5.73
CA ALA A 136 7.49 -8.62 -5.05
C ALA A 136 7.60 -8.95 -3.56
N PRO A 137 6.93 -8.16 -2.67
CA PRO A 137 6.87 -8.47 -1.26
C PRO A 137 6.26 -9.86 -1.01
N GLU A 138 6.78 -10.57 -0.02
CA GLU A 138 6.19 -11.77 0.54
C GLU A 138 5.18 -11.38 1.63
N PHE A 139 3.93 -11.83 1.51
CA PHE A 139 2.87 -11.53 2.47
C PHE A 139 2.61 -12.73 3.36
N ILE A 140 2.70 -12.53 4.67
CA ILE A 140 2.52 -13.58 5.67
C ILE A 140 1.51 -13.19 6.73
N LYS A 141 0.76 -14.18 7.22
CA LYS A 141 -0.12 -13.98 8.39
C LYS A 141 0.68 -14.12 9.67
N ALA A 142 0.70 -13.09 10.49
CA ALA A 142 1.34 -13.11 11.80
C ALA A 142 0.64 -12.17 12.79
N ASP A 143 0.51 -12.65 14.02
CA ASP A 143 0.14 -11.81 15.16
C ASP A 143 1.42 -11.31 15.83
N ILE A 144 1.66 -10.00 15.75
CA ILE A 144 2.86 -9.38 16.33
C ILE A 144 2.88 -9.36 17.85
N LEU A 145 1.73 -9.61 18.50
CA LEU A 145 1.61 -9.72 19.96
C LEU A 145 1.77 -11.15 20.46
N ALA A 146 1.67 -12.12 19.56
CA ALA A 146 2.03 -13.49 19.81
C ALA A 146 3.53 -13.73 19.49
N ASP A 147 3.97 -14.96 19.53
CA ASP A 147 5.33 -15.30 19.11
C ASP A 147 5.54 -14.95 17.64
N ILE A 148 6.37 -13.95 17.37
CA ILE A 148 6.83 -13.67 16.01
C ILE A 148 7.48 -14.96 15.49
N PRO A 149 7.00 -15.53 14.37
CA PRO A 149 7.50 -16.80 13.89
C PRO A 149 9.03 -16.77 13.77
N SER A 150 9.71 -17.68 14.45
CA SER A 150 11.19 -17.79 14.42
C SER A 150 11.76 -17.99 13.00
N CYS A 151 10.90 -18.36 12.04
CA CYS A 151 11.24 -18.49 10.63
C CYS A 151 11.49 -17.12 9.92
N LEU A 152 11.10 -15.99 10.50
CA LEU A 152 11.32 -14.68 9.89
C LEU A 152 12.81 -14.29 9.81
N GLY A 153 13.66 -14.87 10.64
CA GLY A 153 15.10 -14.60 10.59
C GLY A 153 15.48 -13.19 11.05
N THR A 154 16.49 -12.61 10.41
CA THR A 154 17.00 -11.25 10.73
C THR A 154 16.70 -10.30 9.61
N TYR A 155 16.40 -9.04 9.94
CA TYR A 155 16.11 -7.95 9.01
C TYR A 155 17.07 -6.79 9.24
N ASP A 156 17.34 -6.03 8.18
CA ASP A 156 18.13 -4.80 8.26
C ASP A 156 17.25 -3.64 8.74
N ILE A 157 15.96 -3.67 8.35
CA ILE A 157 14.98 -2.64 8.69
C ILE A 157 13.67 -3.32 9.07
N VAL A 158 13.08 -2.85 10.17
CA VAL A 158 11.71 -3.19 10.56
C VAL A 158 10.88 -1.91 10.56
N LEU A 159 9.78 -1.93 9.81
CA LEU A 159 8.83 -0.82 9.69
C LEU A 159 7.49 -1.24 10.25
N SER A 160 6.76 -0.31 10.81
CA SER A 160 5.39 -0.55 11.24
C SER A 160 4.60 0.74 11.33
N ASN A 161 3.36 0.70 10.88
CA ASN A 161 2.34 1.69 11.18
C ASN A 161 1.14 0.95 11.81
N PRO A 162 1.25 0.54 13.08
CA PRO A 162 0.24 -0.30 13.72
C PRO A 162 -1.05 0.48 13.97
N PRO A 163 -2.20 -0.23 14.17
CA PRO A 163 -3.44 0.41 14.54
C PRO A 163 -3.26 1.16 15.87
N TYR A 164 -3.94 2.32 15.99
CA TYR A 164 -3.94 3.08 17.23
C TYR A 164 -4.64 2.28 18.32
N VAL A 165 -4.04 2.24 19.50
CA VAL A 165 -4.67 1.64 20.68
C VAL A 165 -5.85 2.53 21.06
N MET A 166 -7.05 1.94 21.09
CA MET A 166 -8.20 2.61 21.74
C MET A 166 -8.08 2.36 23.22
N ASP A 167 -8.10 3.44 24.01
CA ASP A 167 -8.16 3.42 25.48
C ASP A 167 -9.47 2.80 25.99
#